data_002bdc372fc4fdd7afb0747ffd30cd00
#
_entry.id   002bdc372fc4fdd7afb0747ffd30cd00
#
_cell.length_a   1.000
_cell.length_b   1.000
_cell.length_c   1.000
_cell.angle_alpha   90.00
_cell.angle_beta   90.00
_cell.angle_gamma   90.00
#
_symmetry.space_group_name_H-M   'P 1'
#
loop_
_entity.id
_entity.type
_entity.pdbx_description
1 polymer ?
#
loop_
_entity_poly.entity_id
_entity_poly.type
_entity_poly.pdbx_seq_one_letter_code
_entity_poly.pdbx_strand_id
1 'polypeptide(L)'
;MMQKNQGNESRLEAEVNYAFAQYGCVPSYNSIVAGGDNANILHYVENDQPLQDGDLVMIDAGAEYQHYAGDISRTFPVSGKFSDVQKQVYDIVLNANIAAINSLKAGEHGKIHHETALKVLTQGLIELGILTGDVDELIADKAYLPFYMHGTG
;
A
#
# COMPACT_ATOMS: atom_id res chain seq x y z
N MET A 1 17.23 15.46 -28.70
CA MET A 1 16.97 14.28 -27.88
C MET A 1 15.84 14.66 -26.94
N MET A 2 14.63 14.16 -27.15
CA MET A 2 13.52 14.35 -26.21
C MET A 2 13.85 13.58 -24.94
N GLN A 3 14.02 14.28 -23.81
CA GLN A 3 14.01 13.64 -22.51
C GLN A 3 12.70 12.85 -22.39
N LYS A 4 12.80 11.54 -22.11
CA LYS A 4 11.63 10.76 -21.67
C LYS A 4 11.04 11.56 -20.52
N ASN A 5 9.77 11.99 -20.63
CA ASN A 5 9.03 12.61 -19.55
C ASN A 5 9.02 11.62 -18.38
N GLN A 6 9.96 11.77 -17.47
CA GLN A 6 9.86 11.12 -16.16
C GLN A 6 8.63 11.73 -15.51
N GLY A 7 7.64 10.89 -15.16
CA GLY A 7 6.47 11.32 -14.42
C GLY A 7 6.91 11.89 -13.07
N ASN A 8 6.03 12.64 -12.43
CA ASN A 8 6.19 13.01 -11.04
C ASN A 8 4.92 12.67 -10.26
N GLU A 9 5.02 12.69 -8.94
CA GLU A 9 3.94 12.35 -8.02
C GLU A 9 2.72 13.25 -8.23
N SER A 10 2.92 14.56 -8.35
CA SER A 10 1.83 15.54 -8.55
C SER A 10 1.05 15.33 -9.85
N ARG A 11 1.68 14.81 -10.88
CA ARG A 11 0.97 14.46 -12.12
C ARG A 11 0.06 13.25 -11.92
N LEU A 12 0.51 12.23 -11.21
CA LEU A 12 -0.33 11.07 -10.87
C LEU A 12 -1.49 11.47 -9.97
N GLU A 13 -1.25 12.34 -8.99
CA GLU A 13 -2.32 12.91 -8.16
C GLU A 13 -3.36 13.65 -9.00
N ALA A 14 -2.93 14.48 -9.96
CA ALA A 14 -3.82 15.18 -10.86
C ALA A 14 -4.70 14.22 -11.69
N GLU A 15 -4.13 13.10 -12.17
CA GLU A 15 -4.89 12.07 -12.92
C GLU A 15 -5.92 11.37 -12.03
N VAL A 16 -5.58 11.06 -10.77
CA VAL A 16 -6.50 10.49 -9.78
C VAL A 16 -7.65 11.45 -9.51
N ASN A 17 -7.35 12.72 -9.22
CA ASN A 17 -8.35 13.75 -8.96
C ASN A 17 -9.25 14.00 -10.16
N TYR A 18 -8.68 13.97 -11.37
CA TYR A 18 -9.46 14.06 -12.61
C TYR A 18 -10.44 12.88 -12.74
N ALA A 19 -9.98 11.66 -12.46
CA ALA A 19 -10.85 10.48 -12.49
C ALA A 19 -12.00 10.61 -11.50
N PHE A 20 -11.75 11.06 -10.26
CA PHE A 20 -12.81 11.29 -9.28
C PHE A 20 -13.83 12.32 -9.76
N ALA A 21 -13.36 13.45 -10.27
CA ALA A 21 -14.22 14.53 -10.74
C ALA A 21 -15.12 14.10 -11.92
N GLN A 22 -14.64 13.22 -12.82
CA GLN A 22 -15.44 12.69 -13.93
C GLN A 22 -16.71 11.95 -13.47
N TYR A 23 -16.66 11.34 -12.28
CA TYR A 23 -17.79 10.62 -11.70
C TYR A 23 -18.55 11.41 -10.64
N GLY A 24 -18.28 12.74 -10.53
CA GLY A 24 -18.93 13.59 -9.55
C GLY A 24 -18.51 13.29 -8.11
N CYS A 25 -17.34 12.68 -7.94
CA CYS A 25 -16.74 12.40 -6.65
C CYS A 25 -15.74 13.51 -6.27
N VAL A 26 -15.44 13.58 -4.98
CA VAL A 26 -14.32 14.38 -4.42
C VAL A 26 -13.35 13.43 -3.72
N PRO A 27 -12.08 13.82 -3.48
CA PRO A 27 -11.19 13.05 -2.63
C PRO A 27 -11.75 12.94 -1.21
N SER A 28 -11.76 11.74 -0.63
CA SER A 28 -12.19 11.50 0.75
C SER A 28 -11.14 11.97 1.78
N TYR A 29 -9.89 12.07 1.36
CA TYR A 29 -8.74 12.63 2.09
C TYR A 29 -7.69 13.13 1.09
N ASN A 30 -6.65 13.82 1.58
CA ASN A 30 -5.52 14.20 0.74
C ASN A 30 -4.81 12.94 0.25
N SER A 31 -4.87 12.71 -1.06
CA SER A 31 -4.25 11.53 -1.66
C SER A 31 -2.75 11.50 -1.39
N ILE A 32 -2.21 10.31 -1.21
CA ILE A 32 -0.79 10.05 -1.08
C ILE A 32 -0.32 9.45 -2.41
N VAL A 33 0.69 10.07 -3.00
CA VAL A 33 1.38 9.55 -4.17
C VAL A 33 2.87 9.56 -3.89
N ALA A 34 3.41 8.44 -3.46
CA ALA A 34 4.74 8.34 -2.89
C ALA A 34 5.63 7.43 -3.72
N GLY A 35 6.65 7.99 -4.37
CA GLY A 35 7.66 7.27 -5.16
C GLY A 35 8.90 6.93 -4.34
N GLY A 36 9.46 5.72 -4.52
CA GLY A 36 10.71 5.31 -3.88
C GLY A 36 10.68 5.46 -2.37
N ASP A 37 11.64 6.19 -1.81
CA ASP A 37 11.80 6.36 -0.36
C ASP A 37 10.65 7.14 0.29
N ASN A 38 9.91 7.97 -0.46
CA ASN A 38 8.76 8.70 0.07
C ASN A 38 7.64 7.74 0.55
N ALA A 39 7.54 6.55 -0.05
CA ALA A 39 6.58 5.53 0.38
C ALA A 39 6.84 4.97 1.79
N ASN A 40 8.00 5.27 2.40
CA ASN A 40 8.31 4.93 3.79
C ASN A 40 7.86 6.01 4.79
N ILE A 41 7.35 7.14 4.30
CA ILE A 41 6.84 8.23 5.13
C ILE A 41 5.33 8.06 5.28
N LEU A 42 4.89 7.76 6.50
CA LEU A 42 3.46 7.63 6.79
C LEU A 42 2.72 8.95 6.52
N HIS A 43 1.59 8.85 5.81
CA HIS A 43 0.75 9.99 5.46
C HIS A 43 1.49 11.09 4.66
N TYR A 44 2.43 10.67 3.79
CA TYR A 44 3.13 11.57 2.87
C TYR A 44 2.13 12.23 1.91
N VAL A 45 2.04 13.55 1.90
CA VAL A 45 1.05 14.31 1.11
C VAL A 45 1.67 15.43 0.27
N GLU A 46 2.99 15.58 0.27
CA GLU A 46 3.70 16.57 -0.51
C GLU A 46 3.55 16.33 -2.02
N ASN A 47 3.61 15.07 -2.45
CA ASN A 47 3.34 14.61 -3.81
C ASN A 47 4.07 15.42 -4.90
N ASP A 48 5.31 15.85 -4.65
CA ASP A 48 6.00 16.82 -5.53
C ASP A 48 7.28 16.30 -6.17
N GLN A 49 7.70 15.08 -5.84
CA GLN A 49 8.97 14.54 -6.29
C GLN A 49 8.87 13.80 -7.64
N PRO A 50 9.98 13.80 -8.42
CA PRO A 50 10.04 13.03 -9.66
C PRO A 50 10.10 11.52 -9.37
N LEU A 51 9.38 10.74 -10.17
CA LEU A 51 9.43 9.28 -10.12
C LEU A 51 10.65 8.77 -10.89
N GLN A 52 11.41 7.87 -10.29
CA GLN A 52 12.61 7.28 -10.88
C GLN A 52 12.33 5.90 -11.49
N ASP A 53 13.05 5.60 -12.58
CA ASP A 53 13.01 4.25 -13.15
C ASP A 53 13.63 3.24 -12.16
N GLY A 54 12.93 2.14 -11.93
CA GLY A 54 13.31 1.13 -10.92
C GLY A 54 12.64 1.30 -9.56
N ASP A 55 12.03 2.46 -9.28
CA ASP A 55 11.26 2.67 -8.05
C ASP A 55 9.89 1.99 -8.09
N LEU A 56 9.33 1.81 -6.92
CA LEU A 56 7.89 1.60 -6.74
C LEU A 56 7.22 2.96 -6.47
N VAL A 57 5.98 3.11 -6.90
CA VAL A 57 5.10 4.22 -6.51
C VAL A 57 3.88 3.64 -5.79
N MET A 58 3.64 4.12 -4.58
CA MET A 58 2.45 3.82 -3.82
C MET A 58 1.46 4.96 -3.99
N ILE A 59 0.22 4.62 -4.32
CA ILE A 59 -0.91 5.55 -4.40
C ILE A 59 -1.92 5.11 -3.36
N ASP A 60 -2.22 6.01 -2.45
CA ASP A 60 -3.25 5.85 -1.44
C ASP A 60 -4.28 6.97 -1.64
N ALA A 61 -5.43 6.59 -2.17
CA ALA A 61 -6.44 7.53 -2.60
C ALA A 61 -7.83 6.93 -2.51
N GLY A 62 -8.80 7.72 -2.09
CA GLY A 62 -10.18 7.34 -1.99
C GLY A 62 -11.12 8.38 -2.58
N ALA A 63 -12.12 7.94 -3.33
CA ALA A 63 -13.20 8.79 -3.80
C ALA A 63 -14.32 8.83 -2.76
N GLU A 64 -14.86 10.02 -2.50
CA GLU A 64 -16.10 10.20 -1.76
C GLU A 64 -17.25 10.50 -2.72
N TYR A 65 -18.30 9.70 -2.64
CA TYR A 65 -19.54 9.88 -3.39
C TYR A 65 -20.74 9.87 -2.44
N GLN A 66 -21.51 10.96 -2.43
CA GLN A 66 -22.71 11.10 -1.59
C GLN A 66 -22.46 10.75 -0.11
N HIS A 67 -21.35 11.24 0.47
CA HIS A 67 -20.91 11.00 1.85
C HIS A 67 -20.43 9.57 2.15
N TYR A 68 -20.23 8.74 1.14
CA TYR A 68 -19.56 7.45 1.27
C TYR A 68 -18.12 7.58 0.81
N ALA A 69 -17.19 7.51 1.75
CA ALA A 69 -15.76 7.60 1.52
C ALA A 69 -15.15 6.24 1.18
N GLY A 70 -14.34 6.19 0.12
CA GLY A 70 -13.47 5.07 -0.19
C GLY A 70 -12.07 5.30 0.37
N ASP A 71 -11.30 4.21 0.51
CA ASP A 71 -9.91 4.21 0.93
C ASP A 71 -9.19 3.03 0.28
N ILE A 72 -8.26 3.30 -0.65
CA ILE A 72 -7.63 2.25 -1.45
C ILE A 72 -6.16 2.57 -1.68
N SER A 73 -5.26 1.77 -1.10
CA SER A 73 -3.83 1.81 -1.42
C SER A 73 -3.45 0.80 -2.49
N ARG A 74 -2.62 1.21 -3.45
CA ARG A 74 -2.03 0.33 -4.47
C ARG A 74 -0.61 0.75 -4.77
N THR A 75 0.25 -0.25 -5.04
CA THR A 75 1.66 -0.04 -5.38
C THR A 75 1.96 -0.56 -6.76
N PHE A 76 2.69 0.23 -7.54
CA PHE A 76 3.04 -0.06 -8.93
C PHE A 76 4.55 0.14 -9.16
N PRO A 77 5.20 -0.65 -10.01
CA PRO A 77 6.54 -0.34 -10.46
C PRO A 77 6.52 0.82 -11.47
N VAL A 78 7.33 1.85 -11.26
CA VAL A 78 7.43 3.03 -12.15
C VAL A 78 7.82 2.61 -13.57
N SER A 79 8.67 1.60 -13.70
CA SER A 79 9.08 1.01 -14.99
C SER A 79 8.00 0.16 -15.67
N GLY A 80 6.86 -0.11 -15.00
CA GLY A 80 5.83 -1.04 -15.45
C GLY A 80 6.15 -2.52 -15.21
N LYS A 81 7.32 -2.84 -14.62
CA LYS A 81 7.75 -4.21 -14.32
C LYS A 81 8.45 -4.26 -12.96
N PHE A 82 7.99 -5.16 -12.09
CA PHE A 82 8.66 -5.43 -10.82
C PHE A 82 10.04 -6.11 -11.07
N SER A 83 11.03 -5.77 -10.26
CA SER A 83 12.20 -6.64 -10.07
C SER A 83 11.79 -7.90 -9.30
N ASP A 84 12.65 -8.94 -9.30
CA ASP A 84 12.34 -10.19 -8.61
C ASP A 84 12.13 -9.98 -7.10
N VAL A 85 12.94 -9.13 -6.47
CA VAL A 85 12.83 -8.80 -5.05
C VAL A 85 11.55 -8.01 -4.76
N GLN A 86 11.25 -6.99 -5.56
CA GLN A 86 10.01 -6.22 -5.44
C GLN A 86 8.79 -7.12 -5.58
N LYS A 87 8.84 -8.06 -6.54
CA LYS A 87 7.73 -9.00 -6.78
C LYS A 87 7.50 -9.94 -5.59
N GLN A 88 8.55 -10.45 -4.97
CA GLN A 88 8.44 -11.31 -3.79
C GLN A 88 7.75 -10.58 -2.63
N VAL A 89 8.19 -9.36 -2.31
CA VAL A 89 7.57 -8.55 -1.24
C VAL A 89 6.13 -8.18 -1.60
N TYR A 90 5.91 -7.75 -2.85
CA TYR A 90 4.57 -7.40 -3.32
C TYR A 90 3.59 -8.57 -3.21
N ASP A 91 3.98 -9.78 -3.57
CA ASP A 91 3.12 -10.97 -3.50
C ASP A 91 2.75 -11.32 -2.05
N ILE A 92 3.67 -11.16 -1.10
CA ILE A 92 3.37 -11.35 0.33
C ILE A 92 2.30 -10.36 0.78
N VAL A 93 2.47 -9.07 0.47
CA VAL A 93 1.50 -8.02 0.83
C VAL A 93 0.15 -8.24 0.15
N LEU A 94 0.15 -8.61 -1.13
CA LEU A 94 -1.07 -8.93 -1.87
C LEU A 94 -1.83 -10.12 -1.24
N ASN A 95 -1.11 -11.17 -0.88
CA ASN A 95 -1.69 -12.35 -0.23
C ASN A 95 -2.28 -11.98 1.15
N ALA A 96 -1.61 -11.12 1.90
CA ALA A 96 -2.11 -10.63 3.18
C ALA A 96 -3.39 -9.81 3.00
N ASN A 97 -3.44 -8.92 2.00
CA ASN A 97 -4.64 -8.15 1.67
C ASN A 97 -5.82 -9.05 1.27
N ILE A 98 -5.59 -10.00 0.38
CA ILE A 98 -6.63 -10.96 -0.05
C ILE A 98 -7.12 -11.80 1.14
N ALA A 99 -6.22 -12.29 1.99
CA ALA A 99 -6.59 -13.06 3.17
C ALA A 99 -7.42 -12.23 4.16
N ALA A 100 -7.05 -10.97 4.39
CA ALA A 100 -7.78 -10.05 5.24
C ALA A 100 -9.21 -9.81 4.71
N ILE A 101 -9.36 -9.52 3.41
CA ILE A 101 -10.67 -9.32 2.77
C ILE A 101 -11.53 -10.59 2.93
N ASN A 102 -10.98 -11.77 2.68
CA ASN A 102 -11.70 -13.04 2.77
C ASN A 102 -12.09 -13.42 4.21
N SER A 103 -11.42 -12.85 5.23
CA SER A 103 -11.75 -13.07 6.63
C SER A 103 -12.95 -12.25 7.10
N LEU A 104 -13.31 -11.17 6.39
CA LEU A 104 -14.42 -10.29 6.77
C LEU A 104 -15.78 -10.97 6.53
N LYS A 105 -16.54 -11.11 7.61
CA LYS A 105 -17.92 -11.64 7.57
C LYS A 105 -18.81 -10.81 8.49
N ALA A 106 -20.07 -10.66 8.11
CA ALA A 106 -21.05 -10.01 8.96
C ALA A 106 -21.19 -10.73 10.30
N GLY A 107 -21.07 -9.97 11.41
CA GLY A 107 -21.15 -10.51 12.77
C GLY A 107 -19.80 -10.91 13.39
N GLU A 108 -18.73 -10.93 12.62
CA GLU A 108 -17.38 -11.17 13.14
C GLU A 108 -16.77 -9.94 13.83
N HIS A 109 -15.81 -10.19 14.71
CA HIS A 109 -15.11 -9.11 15.41
C HIS A 109 -14.23 -8.31 14.44
N GLY A 110 -14.28 -6.97 14.55
CA GLY A 110 -13.59 -6.05 13.63
C GLY A 110 -12.05 -6.17 13.57
N LYS A 111 -11.41 -6.93 14.47
CA LYS A 111 -9.94 -7.16 14.45
C LYS A 111 -9.51 -8.36 13.60
N ILE A 112 -10.44 -9.21 13.16
CA ILE A 112 -10.09 -10.47 12.50
C ILE A 112 -9.28 -10.27 11.22
N HIS A 113 -9.60 -9.23 10.45
CA HIS A 113 -8.88 -8.91 9.21
C HIS A 113 -7.43 -8.50 9.49
N HIS A 114 -7.20 -7.68 10.52
CA HIS A 114 -5.86 -7.27 10.92
C HIS A 114 -5.04 -8.48 11.41
N GLU A 115 -5.59 -9.30 12.30
CA GLU A 115 -4.92 -10.50 12.80
C GLU A 115 -4.59 -11.49 11.67
N THR A 116 -5.48 -11.61 10.68
CA THR A 116 -5.25 -12.45 9.49
C THR A 116 -4.12 -11.89 8.63
N ALA A 117 -4.12 -10.58 8.31
CA ALA A 117 -3.05 -9.94 7.56
C ALA A 117 -1.71 -10.08 8.29
N LEU A 118 -1.69 -9.87 9.60
CA LEU A 118 -0.50 -9.95 10.42
C LEU A 118 0.17 -11.32 10.37
N LYS A 119 -0.61 -12.41 10.42
CA LYS A 119 -0.08 -13.78 10.28
C LYS A 119 0.59 -13.99 8.93
N VAL A 120 -0.06 -13.58 7.83
CA VAL A 120 0.49 -13.74 6.48
C VAL A 120 1.75 -12.92 6.30
N LEU A 121 1.76 -11.66 6.77
CA LEU A 121 2.93 -10.78 6.69
C LEU A 121 4.10 -11.34 7.52
N THR A 122 3.86 -11.79 8.76
CA THR A 122 4.92 -12.36 9.62
C THR A 122 5.51 -13.62 9.00
N GLN A 123 4.67 -14.50 8.45
CA GLN A 123 5.13 -15.67 7.70
C GLN A 123 5.99 -15.27 6.50
N GLY A 124 5.55 -14.26 5.75
CA GLY A 124 6.31 -13.73 4.61
C GLY A 124 7.67 -13.15 5.00
N LEU A 125 7.76 -12.46 6.14
CA LEU A 125 9.04 -11.96 6.66
C LEU A 125 10.02 -13.10 7.02
N ILE A 126 9.50 -14.24 7.48
CA ILE A 126 10.31 -15.45 7.73
C ILE A 126 10.79 -16.03 6.40
N GLU A 127 9.92 -16.16 5.40
CA GLU A 127 10.25 -16.69 4.07
C GLU A 127 11.31 -15.84 3.34
N LEU A 128 11.30 -14.52 3.57
CA LEU A 128 12.34 -13.61 3.09
C LEU A 128 13.64 -13.65 3.91
N GLY A 129 13.69 -14.42 4.99
CA GLY A 129 14.86 -14.50 5.88
C GLY A 129 15.09 -13.24 6.74
N ILE A 130 14.08 -12.38 6.86
CA ILE A 130 14.13 -11.15 7.67
C ILE A 130 13.88 -11.47 9.14
N LEU A 131 12.92 -12.37 9.41
CA LEU A 131 12.65 -12.89 10.76
C LEU A 131 12.98 -14.39 10.81
N THR A 132 13.21 -14.88 12.03
CA THR A 132 13.47 -16.31 12.31
C THR A 132 12.73 -16.71 13.58
N GLY A 133 11.95 -17.80 13.53
CA GLY A 133 11.20 -18.30 14.68
C GLY A 133 9.80 -18.78 14.30
N ASP A 134 9.00 -19.05 15.33
CA ASP A 134 7.59 -19.40 15.17
C ASP A 134 6.73 -18.14 14.94
N VAL A 135 5.74 -18.23 14.06
CA VAL A 135 4.90 -17.08 13.68
C VAL A 135 4.13 -16.52 14.87
N ASP A 136 3.52 -17.38 15.66
CA ASP A 136 2.67 -16.95 16.78
C ASP A 136 3.52 -16.33 17.90
N GLU A 137 4.73 -16.85 18.16
CA GLU A 137 5.71 -16.25 19.08
C GLU A 137 6.18 -14.88 18.60
N LEU A 138 6.56 -14.75 17.33
CA LEU A 138 6.99 -13.47 16.74
C LEU A 138 5.88 -12.40 16.77
N ILE A 139 4.62 -12.81 16.60
CA ILE A 139 3.47 -11.92 16.75
C ILE A 139 3.29 -11.49 18.21
N ALA A 140 3.37 -12.42 19.16
CA ALA A 140 3.25 -12.12 20.59
C ALA A 140 4.35 -11.15 21.06
N ASP A 141 5.57 -11.32 20.57
CA ASP A 141 6.73 -10.45 20.85
C ASP A 141 6.75 -9.17 20.02
N LYS A 142 5.78 -8.99 19.12
CA LYS A 142 5.67 -7.82 18.23
C LYS A 142 6.91 -7.60 17.34
N ALA A 143 7.61 -8.67 16.99
CA ALA A 143 8.80 -8.61 16.13
C ALA A 143 8.54 -8.05 14.72
N TYR A 144 7.29 -8.07 14.29
CA TYR A 144 6.84 -7.52 13.01
C TYR A 144 6.79 -5.97 12.98
N LEU A 145 6.69 -5.28 14.12
CA LEU A 145 6.42 -3.84 14.19
C LEU A 145 7.37 -2.96 13.38
N PRO A 146 8.68 -3.23 13.27
CA PRO A 146 9.56 -2.43 12.41
C PRO A 146 9.19 -2.47 10.92
N PHE A 147 8.44 -3.48 10.48
CA PHE A 147 8.07 -3.71 9.07
C PHE A 147 6.59 -3.45 8.79
N TYR A 148 5.74 -3.54 9.79
CA TYR A 148 4.31 -3.32 9.68
C TYR A 148 3.78 -2.61 10.93
N MET A 149 3.98 -1.30 10.96
CA MET A 149 3.74 -0.45 12.12
C MET A 149 2.36 0.21 12.14
N HIS A 150 1.76 0.44 10.97
CA HIS A 150 0.53 1.22 10.86
C HIS A 150 -0.72 0.41 11.22
N GLY A 151 -0.73 -0.86 10.90
CA GLY A 151 -1.93 -1.69 11.04
C GLY A 151 -2.89 -1.56 9.86
N THR A 152 -3.98 -2.34 9.92
CA THR A 152 -5.06 -2.31 8.91
C THR A 152 -6.28 -1.66 9.54
N GLY A 153 -6.79 -0.61 8.92
CA GLY A 153 -7.97 0.14 9.34
C GLY A 153 -9.24 -0.33 8.68
#